data_0a4728e953755d6ebb9a2d4751706b1a
#
_entry.id   0a4728e953755d6ebb9a2d4751706b1a
#
_cell.length_a   1.000
_cell.length_b   1.000
_cell.length_c   1.000
_cell.angle_alpha   90.00
_cell.angle_beta   90.00
_cell.angle_gamma   90.00
#
_symmetry.space_group_name_H-M   'P 1'
#
loop_
_entity.id
_entity.type
_entity.pdbx_description
1 polymer ?
#
loop_
_entity_poly.entity_id
_entity_poly.type
_entity_poly.pdbx_seq_one_letter_code
_entity_poly.pdbx_strand_id
1 'polypeptide(L)'
;MLGGGGVTGGVYEIGALRALDLLAVNRTVNQFDVYVGTSAGSFVASLAANGVTPEEMMRVVNQQVPTPFRDINMGTVLKPNYVDFAKALAVMPLRTVGVLRELASNVGNVGLMDLVFGLAEGLPSGMYSTEGTEKYLREVLGDPDRTNDFRSLENELYLTATDLDTCERIVLGAGDWDDVPISAAASASTSLPMIYKPVELKGRQLIDGGIRSTTNVDIAVEAGATFVVVVNPLVPYVNDFQKVIPTMLGSRVRRVADMGFPQIGYQSFKLLAHQRLHEAVRHWEEKYPGVDIILIEPDPNDELMFETHILDFNKRVDIARHGFESVTLKLAEDYERLREVCARHGIEVSATRVRKVVKRFEEERESTAAWRRILEQTTGALLRQSGQA
;
A
#
# COMPACT_ATOMS: atom_id res chain seq x y z
N MET A 1 -7.04 7.22 -8.50
CA MET A 1 -5.66 6.69 -8.56
C MET A 1 -5.22 6.25 -7.18
N LEU A 2 -4.89 4.98 -7.00
CA LEU A 2 -4.48 4.39 -5.72
C LEU A 2 -3.06 3.86 -5.85
N GLY A 3 -2.17 4.29 -4.99
CA GLY A 3 -0.74 3.99 -5.01
C GLY A 3 -0.38 2.69 -4.30
N GLY A 4 0.89 2.44 -4.16
CA GLY A 4 1.38 1.27 -3.43
C GLY A 4 1.61 1.55 -1.95
N GLY A 5 1.94 0.54 -1.17
CA GLY A 5 2.28 0.71 0.25
C GLY A 5 2.08 -0.56 1.09
N GLY A 6 1.93 -1.72 0.43
CA GLY A 6 1.65 -2.99 1.09
C GLY A 6 0.32 -3.01 1.82
N VAL A 7 0.16 -3.91 2.77
CA VAL A 7 -1.10 -4.04 3.54
C VAL A 7 -1.46 -2.73 4.26
N THR A 8 -0.49 -2.09 4.90
CA THR A 8 -0.67 -0.80 5.57
C THR A 8 -1.14 0.29 4.62
N GLY A 9 -0.54 0.37 3.43
CA GLY A 9 -0.92 1.34 2.40
C GLY A 9 -2.35 1.13 1.91
N GLY A 10 -2.72 -0.11 1.54
CA GLY A 10 -4.07 -0.41 1.07
C GLY A 10 -5.15 -0.12 2.13
N VAL A 11 -4.84 -0.39 3.40
CA VAL A 11 -5.77 -0.07 4.50
C VAL A 11 -5.89 1.45 4.72
N TYR A 12 -4.79 2.20 4.60
CA TYR A 12 -4.83 3.67 4.61
C TYR A 12 -5.69 4.22 3.47
N GLU A 13 -5.54 3.66 2.26
CA GLU A 13 -6.35 4.04 1.08
C GLU A 13 -7.85 3.83 1.31
N ILE A 14 -8.25 2.73 1.95
CA ILE A 14 -9.66 2.51 2.32
C ILE A 14 -10.16 3.64 3.23
N GLY A 15 -9.35 4.04 4.23
CA GLY A 15 -9.65 5.19 5.09
C GLY A 15 -9.77 6.49 4.30
N ALA A 16 -8.85 6.74 3.37
CA ALA A 16 -8.86 7.93 2.50
C ALA A 16 -10.11 7.96 1.58
N LEU A 17 -10.46 6.84 0.96
CA LEU A 17 -11.69 6.75 0.15
C LEU A 17 -12.93 7.05 0.97
N ARG A 18 -12.98 6.58 2.22
CA ARG A 18 -14.08 6.90 3.14
C ARG A 18 -14.14 8.39 3.50
N ALA A 19 -12.99 9.06 3.63
CA ALA A 19 -12.95 10.51 3.87
C ALA A 19 -13.44 11.31 2.65
N LEU A 20 -13.13 10.85 1.45
CA LEU A 20 -13.65 11.44 0.20
C LEU A 20 -15.19 11.26 0.10
N ASP A 21 -15.72 10.10 0.43
CA ASP A 21 -17.17 9.87 0.49
C ASP A 21 -17.87 10.74 1.54
N LEU A 22 -17.20 11.02 2.65
CA LEU A 22 -17.71 11.96 3.66
C LEU A 22 -17.78 13.39 3.12
N LEU A 23 -16.77 13.81 2.36
CA LEU A 23 -16.69 15.15 1.79
C LEU A 23 -17.77 15.36 0.72
N ALA A 24 -17.90 14.43 -0.22
CA ALA A 24 -18.83 14.52 -1.34
C ALA A 24 -20.27 14.26 -0.91
N VAL A 25 -21.23 14.97 -1.53
CA VAL A 25 -22.67 14.89 -1.19
C VAL A 25 -23.46 14.17 -2.26
N ASN A 26 -23.19 14.48 -3.52
CA ASN A 26 -23.94 14.02 -4.70
C ASN A 26 -23.21 12.90 -5.47
N ARG A 27 -22.03 12.50 -5.04
CA ARG A 27 -21.22 11.46 -5.66
C ARG A 27 -20.59 10.57 -4.58
N THR A 28 -20.23 9.34 -4.98
CA THR A 28 -19.43 8.42 -4.15
C THR A 28 -18.15 8.05 -4.88
N VAL A 29 -17.17 7.54 -4.16
CA VAL A 29 -15.91 7.08 -4.76
C VAL A 29 -16.09 5.86 -5.67
N ASN A 30 -17.23 5.17 -5.62
CA ASN A 30 -17.59 4.09 -6.54
C ASN A 30 -18.16 4.58 -7.88
N GLN A 31 -18.30 5.90 -8.06
CA GLN A 31 -18.82 6.54 -9.27
C GLN A 31 -17.74 7.31 -10.05
N PHE A 32 -16.46 7.02 -9.80
CA PHE A 32 -15.40 7.47 -10.70
C PHE A 32 -15.48 6.71 -12.02
N ASP A 33 -15.21 7.42 -13.11
CA ASP A 33 -15.21 6.83 -14.46
C ASP A 33 -13.99 5.93 -14.69
N VAL A 34 -12.84 6.27 -14.05
CA VAL A 34 -11.56 5.59 -14.23
C VAL A 34 -10.90 5.30 -12.88
N TYR A 35 -10.48 4.06 -12.69
CA TYR A 35 -9.67 3.62 -11.56
C TYR A 35 -8.30 3.18 -12.04
N VAL A 36 -7.25 3.68 -11.37
CA VAL A 36 -5.88 3.22 -11.63
C VAL A 36 -5.29 2.73 -10.31
N GLY A 37 -4.85 1.48 -10.27
CA GLY A 37 -4.30 0.85 -9.07
C GLY A 37 -2.87 0.35 -9.26
N THR A 38 -2.04 0.52 -8.24
CA THR A 38 -0.66 0.01 -8.21
C THR A 38 -0.42 -0.70 -6.88
N SER A 39 0.17 -1.90 -6.91
CA SER A 39 0.48 -2.67 -5.69
C SER A 39 -0.76 -2.88 -4.81
N ALA A 40 -0.73 -2.57 -3.53
CA ALA A 40 -1.89 -2.66 -2.65
C ALA A 40 -3.08 -1.83 -3.16
N GLY A 41 -2.82 -0.68 -3.81
CA GLY A 41 -3.85 0.12 -4.46
C GLY A 41 -4.55 -0.59 -5.61
N SER A 42 -3.91 -1.58 -6.25
CA SER A 42 -4.57 -2.41 -7.26
C SER A 42 -5.67 -3.28 -6.67
N PHE A 43 -5.44 -3.80 -5.46
CA PHE A 43 -6.44 -4.56 -4.72
C PHE A 43 -7.65 -3.70 -4.35
N VAL A 44 -7.40 -2.51 -3.80
CA VAL A 44 -8.46 -1.57 -3.39
C VAL A 44 -9.22 -1.02 -4.60
N ALA A 45 -8.50 -0.67 -5.68
CA ALA A 45 -9.11 -0.20 -6.94
C ALA A 45 -10.01 -1.27 -7.58
N SER A 46 -9.58 -2.54 -7.56
CA SER A 46 -10.39 -3.65 -8.08
C SER A 46 -11.71 -3.81 -7.34
N LEU A 47 -11.71 -3.62 -6.03
CA LEU A 47 -12.93 -3.66 -5.21
C LEU A 47 -13.81 -2.42 -5.47
N ALA A 48 -13.20 -1.22 -5.49
CA ALA A 48 -13.94 0.03 -5.70
C ALA A 48 -14.61 0.09 -7.09
N ALA A 49 -13.90 -0.33 -8.15
CA ALA A 49 -14.44 -0.41 -9.50
C ALA A 49 -15.56 -1.44 -9.63
N ASN A 50 -15.58 -2.46 -8.79
CA ASN A 50 -16.65 -3.45 -8.66
C ASN A 50 -17.79 -3.03 -7.70
N GLY A 51 -17.88 -1.76 -7.34
CA GLY A 51 -18.94 -1.23 -6.50
C GLY A 51 -18.82 -1.52 -5.01
N VAL A 52 -17.73 -2.16 -4.55
CA VAL A 52 -17.52 -2.37 -3.11
C VAL A 52 -17.23 -1.03 -2.45
N THR A 53 -18.09 -0.63 -1.52
CA THR A 53 -17.99 0.67 -0.87
C THR A 53 -16.85 0.72 0.15
N PRO A 54 -16.27 1.90 0.43
CA PRO A 54 -15.26 2.04 1.49
C PRO A 54 -15.74 1.55 2.86
N GLU A 55 -17.03 1.70 3.15
CA GLU A 55 -17.63 1.19 4.38
C GLU A 55 -17.63 -0.33 4.45
N GLU A 56 -17.93 -1.03 3.34
CA GLU A 56 -17.86 -2.49 3.27
C GLU A 56 -16.41 -2.96 3.39
N MET A 57 -15.45 -2.30 2.72
CA MET A 57 -14.03 -2.58 2.87
C MET A 57 -13.56 -2.43 4.32
N MET A 58 -14.01 -1.36 5.01
CA MET A 58 -13.72 -1.13 6.44
C MET A 58 -14.28 -2.24 7.34
N ARG A 59 -15.47 -2.78 7.04
CA ARG A 59 -16.03 -3.91 7.79
C ARG A 59 -15.17 -5.16 7.65
N VAL A 60 -14.67 -5.45 6.44
CA VAL A 60 -13.74 -6.56 6.21
C VAL A 60 -12.45 -6.38 7.02
N VAL A 61 -11.90 -5.17 7.01
CA VAL A 61 -10.71 -4.83 7.82
C VAL A 61 -10.96 -5.02 9.31
N ASN A 62 -12.13 -4.63 9.79
CA ASN A 62 -12.47 -4.68 11.22
C ASN A 62 -12.74 -6.10 11.75
N GLN A 63 -13.17 -7.04 10.92
CA GLN A 63 -13.47 -8.44 11.27
C GLN A 63 -14.44 -8.67 12.47
N GLN A 64 -14.89 -7.62 13.12
CA GLN A 64 -15.80 -7.67 14.27
C GLN A 64 -17.28 -7.52 13.87
N VAL A 65 -17.51 -7.15 12.61
CA VAL A 65 -18.83 -6.92 12.04
C VAL A 65 -19.09 -7.97 10.97
N PRO A 66 -20.24 -8.65 10.97
CA PRO A 66 -20.59 -9.58 9.90
C PRO A 66 -20.51 -8.88 8.52
N THR A 67 -19.81 -9.50 7.60
CA THR A 67 -19.66 -9.04 6.22
C THR A 67 -20.06 -10.13 5.26
N PRO A 68 -20.52 -9.82 4.04
CA PRO A 68 -20.76 -10.82 3.00
C PRO A 68 -19.45 -11.44 2.47
N PHE A 69 -18.31 -10.85 2.82
CA PHE A 69 -16.98 -11.29 2.36
C PHE A 69 -16.35 -12.24 3.35
N ARG A 70 -15.48 -13.13 2.87
CA ARG A 70 -14.62 -13.92 3.72
C ARG A 70 -13.59 -13.04 4.42
N ASP A 71 -13.22 -13.42 5.63
CA ASP A 71 -12.17 -12.74 6.37
C ASP A 71 -10.82 -12.85 5.66
N ILE A 72 -10.15 -11.72 5.50
CA ILE A 72 -8.74 -11.68 5.12
C ILE A 72 -7.90 -11.91 6.38
N ASN A 73 -6.99 -12.86 6.31
CA ASN A 73 -6.01 -13.08 7.38
C ASN A 73 -4.59 -13.18 6.80
N MET A 74 -3.59 -13.14 7.68
CA MET A 74 -2.18 -13.23 7.26
C MET A 74 -1.87 -14.49 6.46
N GLY A 75 -2.47 -15.63 6.77
CA GLY A 75 -2.29 -16.85 6.01
C GLY A 75 -2.88 -16.79 4.60
N THR A 76 -3.85 -15.90 4.35
CA THR A 76 -4.39 -15.63 3.01
C THR A 76 -3.40 -14.79 2.20
N VAL A 77 -2.84 -13.75 2.80
CA VAL A 77 -1.95 -12.79 2.11
C VAL A 77 -0.52 -13.35 1.97
N LEU A 78 0.00 -13.99 3.02
CA LEU A 78 1.36 -14.53 3.08
C LEU A 78 1.34 -16.06 2.92
N LYS A 79 1.11 -16.54 1.72
CA LYS A 79 1.20 -17.97 1.40
C LYS A 79 2.66 -18.35 1.17
N PRO A 80 3.31 -19.17 2.02
CA PRO A 80 4.72 -19.50 1.86
C PRO A 80 5.01 -20.19 0.52
N ASN A 81 6.12 -19.86 -0.09
CA ASN A 81 6.55 -20.40 -1.38
C ASN A 81 7.29 -21.74 -1.21
N TYR A 82 6.61 -22.74 -0.63
CA TYR A 82 7.20 -24.04 -0.31
C TYR A 82 7.85 -24.74 -1.51
N VAL A 83 7.28 -24.57 -2.72
CA VAL A 83 7.75 -25.27 -3.91
C VAL A 83 9.15 -24.80 -4.31
N ASP A 84 9.36 -23.49 -4.34
CA ASP A 84 10.67 -22.95 -4.73
C ASP A 84 11.71 -23.13 -3.61
N PHE A 85 11.29 -23.10 -2.34
CA PHE A 85 12.16 -23.48 -1.23
C PHE A 85 12.60 -24.95 -1.31
N ALA A 86 11.70 -25.88 -1.63
CA ALA A 86 12.05 -27.27 -1.80
C ALA A 86 13.00 -27.48 -2.98
N LYS A 87 12.77 -26.81 -4.12
CA LYS A 87 13.69 -26.81 -5.25
C LYS A 87 15.06 -26.23 -4.89
N ALA A 88 15.09 -25.09 -4.21
CA ALA A 88 16.34 -24.45 -3.76
C ALA A 88 17.14 -25.39 -2.85
N LEU A 89 16.50 -26.00 -1.87
CA LEU A 89 17.14 -26.99 -0.99
C LEU A 89 17.71 -28.20 -1.74
N ALA A 90 16.98 -28.71 -2.74
CA ALA A 90 17.42 -29.84 -3.54
C ALA A 90 18.64 -29.53 -4.42
N VAL A 91 18.74 -28.30 -4.93
CA VAL A 91 19.81 -27.85 -5.85
C VAL A 91 21.01 -27.26 -5.09
N MET A 92 20.83 -26.77 -3.87
CA MET A 92 21.85 -26.06 -3.09
C MET A 92 23.15 -26.87 -2.91
N PRO A 93 23.16 -28.20 -2.63
CA PRO A 93 24.40 -28.96 -2.53
C PRO A 93 25.22 -28.98 -3.83
N LEU A 94 24.53 -29.11 -4.96
CA LEU A 94 25.19 -29.10 -6.29
C LEU A 94 25.79 -27.73 -6.62
N ARG A 95 25.08 -26.67 -6.29
CA ARG A 95 25.57 -25.30 -6.46
C ARG A 95 26.76 -25.00 -5.55
N THR A 96 26.69 -25.41 -4.29
CA THR A 96 27.81 -25.24 -3.35
C THR A 96 29.09 -25.90 -3.87
N VAL A 97 28.99 -27.12 -4.42
CA VAL A 97 30.12 -27.81 -5.06
C VAL A 97 30.61 -27.03 -6.29
N GLY A 98 29.70 -26.49 -7.10
CA GLY A 98 30.05 -25.66 -8.27
C GLY A 98 30.83 -24.41 -7.87
N VAL A 99 30.31 -23.66 -6.90
CA VAL A 99 30.96 -22.44 -6.38
C VAL A 99 32.32 -22.74 -5.75
N LEU A 100 32.43 -23.83 -4.97
CA LEU A 100 33.73 -24.26 -4.40
C LEU A 100 34.73 -24.67 -5.47
N ARG A 101 34.27 -25.30 -6.56
CA ARG A 101 35.12 -25.66 -7.68
C ARG A 101 35.64 -24.44 -8.44
N GLU A 102 34.77 -23.43 -8.62
CA GLU A 102 35.15 -22.18 -9.28
C GLU A 102 36.12 -21.38 -8.40
N LEU A 103 35.91 -21.33 -7.09
CA LEU A 103 36.90 -20.79 -6.12
C LEU A 103 38.25 -21.51 -6.22
N ALA A 104 38.26 -22.83 -6.30
CA ALA A 104 39.51 -23.62 -6.37
C ALA A 104 40.23 -23.43 -7.71
N SER A 105 39.51 -23.17 -8.80
CA SER A 105 40.10 -22.93 -10.13
C SER A 105 40.59 -21.48 -10.34
N ASN A 106 40.10 -20.51 -9.56
CA ASN A 106 40.39 -19.10 -9.71
C ASN A 106 40.94 -18.46 -8.41
N VAL A 107 41.81 -19.17 -7.69
CA VAL A 107 42.42 -18.75 -6.42
C VAL A 107 43.25 -17.47 -6.59
N GLY A 108 42.65 -16.34 -6.59
CA GLY A 108 43.30 -15.01 -6.73
C GLY A 108 42.39 -13.93 -7.29
N ASN A 109 41.32 -14.34 -7.98
CA ASN A 109 40.35 -13.40 -8.59
C ASN A 109 38.95 -13.47 -8.00
N VAL A 110 38.66 -14.44 -7.11
CA VAL A 110 37.34 -14.63 -6.49
C VAL A 110 37.38 -14.16 -5.05
N GLY A 111 36.57 -13.16 -4.73
CA GLY A 111 36.44 -12.59 -3.40
C GLY A 111 35.34 -13.26 -2.56
N LEU A 112 35.32 -12.94 -1.27
CA LEU A 112 34.26 -13.38 -0.36
C LEU A 112 32.85 -13.02 -0.87
N MET A 113 32.72 -11.88 -1.57
CA MET A 113 31.46 -11.41 -2.13
C MET A 113 30.95 -12.31 -3.25
N ASP A 114 31.83 -12.85 -4.10
CA ASP A 114 31.47 -13.77 -5.18
C ASP A 114 30.89 -15.07 -4.61
N LEU A 115 31.45 -15.53 -3.47
CA LEU A 115 30.91 -16.66 -2.73
C LEU A 115 29.50 -16.37 -2.18
N VAL A 116 29.31 -15.20 -1.59
CA VAL A 116 28.01 -14.77 -1.05
C VAL A 116 26.98 -14.66 -2.18
N PHE A 117 27.31 -14.04 -3.31
CA PHE A 117 26.42 -13.93 -4.47
C PHE A 117 26.12 -15.30 -5.10
N GLY A 118 27.12 -16.14 -5.30
CA GLY A 118 26.95 -17.51 -5.85
C GLY A 118 26.04 -18.38 -4.99
N LEU A 119 26.08 -18.24 -3.67
CA LEU A 119 25.14 -18.91 -2.76
C LEU A 119 23.75 -18.25 -2.79
N ALA A 120 23.69 -16.92 -2.88
CA ALA A 120 22.44 -16.17 -2.93
C ALA A 120 21.62 -16.46 -4.19
N GLU A 121 22.26 -16.74 -5.35
CA GLU A 121 21.59 -17.23 -6.56
C GLU A 121 20.82 -18.54 -6.36
N GLY A 122 21.14 -19.30 -5.31
CA GLY A 122 20.41 -20.50 -4.91
C GLY A 122 19.14 -20.24 -4.12
N LEU A 123 18.91 -19.01 -3.67
CA LEU A 123 17.70 -18.65 -2.92
C LEU A 123 16.47 -18.60 -3.84
N PRO A 124 15.27 -18.88 -3.32
CA PRO A 124 14.04 -18.73 -4.08
C PRO A 124 13.81 -17.25 -4.44
N SER A 125 13.15 -17.01 -5.58
CA SER A 125 12.86 -15.66 -6.10
C SER A 125 11.96 -14.80 -5.20
N GLY A 126 11.31 -15.39 -4.19
CA GLY A 126 10.51 -14.74 -3.18
C GLY A 126 10.14 -15.68 -2.06
N MET A 127 9.92 -15.13 -0.87
CA MET A 127 9.55 -15.89 0.33
C MET A 127 8.11 -16.40 0.28
N TYR A 128 7.24 -15.61 -0.35
CA TYR A 128 5.80 -15.87 -0.40
C TYR A 128 5.28 -15.88 -1.86
N SER A 129 4.06 -16.39 -2.02
CA SER A 129 3.28 -16.37 -3.26
C SER A 129 2.06 -15.49 -3.09
N THR A 130 1.71 -14.71 -4.11
CA THR A 130 0.48 -13.91 -4.16
C THR A 130 -0.77 -14.72 -4.52
N GLU A 131 -0.65 -16.06 -4.71
CA GLU A 131 -1.79 -16.95 -5.01
C GLU A 131 -2.94 -16.85 -4.01
N GLY A 132 -2.64 -16.55 -2.73
CA GLY A 132 -3.67 -16.36 -1.71
C GLY A 132 -4.49 -15.10 -1.96
N THR A 133 -3.82 -14.01 -2.33
CA THR A 133 -4.45 -12.73 -2.71
C THR A 133 -5.28 -12.90 -3.98
N GLU A 134 -4.73 -13.58 -4.99
CA GLU A 134 -5.45 -13.88 -6.24
C GLU A 134 -6.73 -14.67 -5.96
N LYS A 135 -6.61 -15.77 -5.21
CA LYS A 135 -7.76 -16.61 -4.86
C LYS A 135 -8.83 -15.83 -4.09
N TYR A 136 -8.43 -15.01 -3.14
CA TYR A 136 -9.35 -14.18 -2.37
C TYR A 136 -10.12 -13.22 -3.27
N LEU A 137 -9.41 -12.45 -4.13
CA LEU A 137 -10.05 -11.53 -5.06
C LEU A 137 -10.98 -12.26 -6.05
N ARG A 138 -10.53 -13.37 -6.60
CA ARG A 138 -11.36 -14.19 -7.52
C ARG A 138 -12.65 -14.66 -6.86
N GLU A 139 -12.61 -15.04 -5.58
CA GLU A 139 -13.80 -15.42 -4.83
C GLU A 139 -14.73 -14.22 -4.58
N VAL A 140 -14.17 -13.06 -4.21
CA VAL A 140 -14.94 -11.83 -3.99
C VAL A 140 -15.55 -11.29 -5.27
N LEU A 141 -14.77 -11.28 -6.37
CA LEU A 141 -15.21 -10.80 -7.68
C LEU A 141 -16.08 -11.84 -8.45
N GLY A 142 -16.18 -13.05 -7.95
CA GLY A 142 -17.07 -14.09 -8.47
C GLY A 142 -18.53 -13.99 -7.98
N ASP A 143 -18.84 -13.00 -7.16
CA ASP A 143 -20.22 -12.68 -6.74
C ASP A 143 -21.05 -12.25 -7.97
N PRO A 144 -22.35 -12.62 -8.08
CA PRO A 144 -23.20 -12.26 -9.23
C PRO A 144 -23.27 -10.76 -9.54
N ASP A 145 -23.11 -9.90 -8.55
CA ASP A 145 -23.16 -8.45 -8.71
C ASP A 145 -21.79 -7.83 -9.06
N ARG A 146 -20.76 -8.68 -9.32
CA ARG A 146 -19.37 -8.26 -9.60
C ARG A 146 -18.79 -8.99 -10.78
N THR A 147 -17.63 -8.55 -11.23
CA THR A 147 -16.93 -9.19 -12.34
C THR A 147 -15.42 -9.30 -12.09
N ASN A 148 -14.83 -10.41 -12.55
CA ASN A 148 -13.38 -10.60 -12.58
C ASN A 148 -12.81 -10.37 -14.00
N ASP A 149 -13.57 -9.70 -14.88
CA ASP A 149 -13.18 -9.35 -16.26
C ASP A 149 -13.23 -7.83 -16.42
N PHE A 150 -12.10 -7.21 -16.81
CA PHE A 150 -11.98 -5.76 -17.02
C PHE A 150 -13.01 -5.24 -18.03
N ARG A 151 -13.31 -6.00 -19.07
CA ARG A 151 -14.22 -5.62 -20.17
C ARG A 151 -15.69 -5.62 -19.77
N SER A 152 -16.00 -6.21 -18.63
CA SER A 152 -17.37 -6.32 -18.11
C SER A 152 -17.67 -5.30 -17.01
N LEU A 153 -16.67 -4.47 -16.62
CA LEU A 153 -16.87 -3.38 -15.67
C LEU A 153 -17.66 -2.23 -16.32
N GLU A 154 -18.46 -1.54 -15.53
CA GLU A 154 -19.13 -0.30 -15.94
C GLU A 154 -18.15 0.87 -16.05
N ASN A 155 -17.12 0.87 -15.19
CA ASN A 155 -16.07 1.87 -15.11
C ASN A 155 -14.74 1.29 -15.60
N GLU A 156 -13.87 2.11 -16.12
CA GLU A 156 -12.55 1.68 -16.55
C GLU A 156 -11.63 1.39 -15.35
N LEU A 157 -10.96 0.24 -15.39
CA LEU A 157 -9.99 -0.16 -14.37
C LEU A 157 -8.66 -0.50 -15.04
N TYR A 158 -7.60 0.13 -14.55
CA TYR A 158 -6.24 -0.12 -14.98
C TYR A 158 -5.37 -0.49 -13.78
N LEU A 159 -4.67 -1.62 -13.87
CA LEU A 159 -3.72 -2.04 -12.87
C LEU A 159 -2.32 -2.06 -13.46
N THR A 160 -1.31 -1.70 -12.68
CA THR A 160 0.05 -1.63 -13.22
C THR A 160 0.95 -2.69 -12.61
N ALA A 161 1.76 -3.31 -13.45
CA ALA A 161 2.85 -4.21 -13.07
C ALA A 161 4.13 -3.81 -13.80
N THR A 162 5.25 -4.38 -13.40
CA THR A 162 6.54 -4.20 -14.06
C THR A 162 7.01 -5.56 -14.57
N ASP A 163 7.37 -5.64 -15.84
CA ASP A 163 8.04 -6.81 -16.40
C ASP A 163 9.50 -6.83 -15.93
N LEU A 164 9.90 -7.91 -15.27
CA LEU A 164 11.21 -8.02 -14.64
C LEU A 164 12.34 -8.13 -15.67
N ASP A 165 12.07 -8.74 -16.82
CA ASP A 165 13.08 -8.98 -17.85
C ASP A 165 13.27 -7.76 -18.77
N THR A 166 12.15 -7.11 -19.18
CA THR A 166 12.21 -5.95 -20.09
C THR A 166 12.23 -4.61 -19.37
N CYS A 167 11.99 -4.58 -18.07
CA CYS A 167 11.84 -3.36 -17.26
C CYS A 167 10.68 -2.45 -17.73
N GLU A 168 9.76 -2.95 -18.54
CA GLU A 168 8.61 -2.21 -19.05
C GLU A 168 7.49 -2.14 -18.03
N ARG A 169 6.74 -1.03 -18.05
CA ARG A 169 5.47 -0.94 -17.37
C ARG A 169 4.41 -1.70 -18.16
N ILE A 170 3.73 -2.62 -17.52
CA ILE A 170 2.59 -3.33 -18.08
C ILE A 170 1.32 -2.71 -17.49
N VAL A 171 0.40 -2.29 -18.37
CA VAL A 171 -0.93 -1.77 -18.00
C VAL A 171 -1.93 -2.88 -18.22
N LEU A 172 -2.34 -3.53 -17.12
CA LEU A 172 -3.33 -4.60 -17.12
C LEU A 172 -4.73 -3.96 -17.15
N GLY A 173 -5.59 -4.47 -18.00
CA GLY A 173 -6.89 -3.87 -18.31
C GLY A 173 -6.90 -3.02 -19.58
N ALA A 174 -5.77 -2.95 -20.32
CA ALA A 174 -5.65 -2.22 -21.57
C ALA A 174 -4.98 -3.06 -22.68
N GLY A 175 -5.39 -2.86 -23.92
CA GLY A 175 -4.80 -3.48 -25.10
C GLY A 175 -4.74 -5.01 -24.99
N ASP A 176 -3.56 -5.59 -25.22
CA ASP A 176 -3.37 -7.04 -25.14
C ASP A 176 -3.49 -7.64 -23.73
N TRP A 177 -3.74 -6.81 -22.70
CA TRP A 177 -3.85 -7.23 -21.31
C TRP A 177 -5.26 -7.06 -20.72
N ASP A 178 -6.26 -6.76 -21.52
CA ASP A 178 -7.64 -6.57 -21.09
C ASP A 178 -8.39 -7.89 -20.80
N ASP A 179 -7.91 -9.01 -21.34
CA ASP A 179 -8.45 -10.37 -21.16
C ASP A 179 -7.89 -11.12 -19.96
N VAL A 180 -6.91 -10.52 -19.24
CA VAL A 180 -6.38 -11.07 -17.99
C VAL A 180 -7.41 -10.91 -16.89
N PRO A 181 -7.70 -11.94 -16.07
CA PRO A 181 -8.59 -11.77 -14.91
C PRO A 181 -8.09 -10.69 -13.95
N ILE A 182 -9.00 -9.84 -13.45
CA ILE A 182 -8.68 -8.75 -12.52
C ILE A 182 -7.92 -9.29 -11.29
N SER A 183 -8.32 -10.46 -10.76
CA SER A 183 -7.66 -11.10 -9.62
C SER A 183 -6.20 -11.47 -9.91
N ALA A 184 -5.91 -11.96 -11.13
CA ALA A 184 -4.56 -12.30 -11.56
C ALA A 184 -3.71 -11.03 -11.78
N ALA A 185 -4.31 -10.00 -12.36
CA ALA A 185 -3.69 -8.69 -12.57
C ALA A 185 -3.30 -8.03 -11.23
N ALA A 186 -4.22 -8.01 -10.27
CA ALA A 186 -3.95 -7.48 -8.92
C ALA A 186 -2.87 -8.31 -8.18
N SER A 187 -2.88 -9.64 -8.37
CA SER A 187 -1.83 -10.52 -7.85
C SER A 187 -0.45 -10.17 -8.40
N ALA A 188 -0.34 -9.93 -9.72
CA ALA A 188 0.91 -9.49 -10.34
C ALA A 188 1.35 -8.10 -9.85
N SER A 189 0.40 -7.16 -9.77
CA SER A 189 0.66 -5.80 -9.29
C SER A 189 1.14 -5.74 -7.83
N THR A 190 0.76 -6.71 -6.99
CA THR A 190 1.13 -6.77 -5.57
C THR A 190 2.37 -7.63 -5.29
N SER A 191 3.00 -8.21 -6.30
CA SER A 191 4.18 -9.07 -6.12
C SER A 191 5.46 -8.28 -5.88
N LEU A 192 5.58 -7.71 -4.67
CA LEU A 192 6.75 -6.94 -4.25
C LEU A 192 8.01 -7.82 -4.23
N PRO A 193 9.08 -7.45 -4.98
CA PRO A 193 10.31 -8.23 -5.06
C PRO A 193 10.90 -8.59 -3.69
N MET A 194 11.56 -9.74 -3.61
CA MET A 194 12.14 -10.35 -2.40
C MET A 194 11.09 -10.86 -1.39
N ILE A 195 9.91 -10.26 -1.30
CA ILE A 195 8.82 -10.73 -0.46
C ILE A 195 8.00 -11.78 -1.21
N TYR A 196 7.52 -11.43 -2.38
CA TYR A 196 6.76 -12.35 -3.23
C TYR A 196 7.56 -12.79 -4.45
N LYS A 197 7.31 -14.02 -4.89
CA LYS A 197 7.82 -14.49 -6.19
C LYS A 197 7.14 -13.71 -7.33
N PRO A 198 7.83 -13.47 -8.46
CA PRO A 198 7.20 -12.92 -9.65
C PRO A 198 5.99 -13.75 -10.09
N VAL A 199 5.00 -13.09 -10.68
CA VAL A 199 3.80 -13.73 -11.24
C VAL A 199 3.98 -13.88 -12.73
N GLU A 200 3.82 -15.09 -13.23
CA GLU A 200 3.87 -15.36 -14.66
C GLU A 200 2.50 -15.14 -15.29
N LEU A 201 2.41 -14.17 -16.20
CA LEU A 201 1.23 -13.91 -17.02
C LEU A 201 1.66 -13.74 -18.48
N LYS A 202 1.01 -14.45 -19.38
CA LYS A 202 1.29 -14.42 -20.83
C LYS A 202 2.77 -14.61 -21.18
N GLY A 203 3.48 -15.48 -20.43
CA GLY A 203 4.90 -15.77 -20.61
C GLY A 203 5.84 -14.67 -20.16
N ARG A 204 5.37 -13.65 -19.43
CA ARG A 204 6.18 -12.59 -18.82
C ARG A 204 6.23 -12.75 -17.31
N GLN A 205 7.36 -12.40 -16.71
CA GLN A 205 7.58 -12.42 -15.26
C GLN A 205 7.29 -11.04 -14.68
N LEU A 206 6.11 -10.89 -14.08
CA LEU A 206 5.62 -9.62 -13.58
C LEU A 206 5.86 -9.47 -12.09
N ILE A 207 6.30 -8.28 -11.70
CA ILE A 207 6.51 -7.83 -10.32
C ILE A 207 5.69 -6.56 -10.05
N ASP A 208 5.70 -6.12 -8.80
CA ASP A 208 4.99 -4.93 -8.33
C ASP A 208 5.22 -3.71 -9.21
N GLY A 209 4.13 -3.07 -9.62
CA GLY A 209 4.15 -1.88 -10.46
C GLY A 209 4.81 -0.67 -9.80
N GLY A 210 4.78 -0.62 -8.45
CA GLY A 210 5.39 0.46 -7.66
C GLY A 210 6.91 0.55 -7.78
N ILE A 211 7.57 -0.52 -8.24
CA ILE A 211 9.00 -0.49 -8.57
C ILE A 211 9.31 0.56 -9.65
N ARG A 212 8.43 0.71 -10.62
CA ARG A 212 8.58 1.70 -11.68
C ARG A 212 7.89 3.02 -11.35
N SER A 213 6.63 2.97 -10.90
CA SER A 213 5.87 4.15 -10.47
C SER A 213 4.75 3.75 -9.52
N THR A 214 4.65 4.44 -8.39
CA THR A 214 3.54 4.27 -7.45
C THR A 214 2.29 5.03 -7.88
N THR A 215 2.45 6.06 -8.72
CA THR A 215 1.37 6.90 -9.22
C THR A 215 1.47 7.01 -10.74
N ASN A 216 0.44 6.58 -11.43
CA ASN A 216 0.39 6.50 -12.89
C ASN A 216 -0.74 7.40 -13.41
N VAL A 217 -0.64 8.72 -13.14
CA VAL A 217 -1.63 9.75 -13.52
C VAL A 217 -1.81 9.81 -15.04
N ASP A 218 -0.76 9.55 -15.80
CA ASP A 218 -0.79 9.48 -17.26
C ASP A 218 -1.87 8.53 -17.78
N ILE A 219 -2.05 7.36 -17.14
CA ILE A 219 -3.07 6.39 -17.55
C ILE A 219 -4.48 6.99 -17.40
N ALA A 220 -4.75 7.64 -16.27
CA ALA A 220 -6.05 8.25 -16.05
C ALA A 220 -6.33 9.39 -17.02
N VAL A 221 -5.31 10.22 -17.33
CA VAL A 221 -5.44 11.33 -18.29
C VAL A 221 -5.60 10.81 -19.72
N GLU A 222 -4.86 9.78 -20.12
CA GLU A 222 -5.00 9.12 -21.42
C GLU A 222 -6.39 8.47 -21.59
N ALA A 223 -6.99 8.00 -20.49
CA ALA A 223 -8.38 7.54 -20.45
C ALA A 223 -9.43 8.67 -20.44
N GLY A 224 -8.99 9.94 -20.51
CA GLY A 224 -9.87 11.12 -20.63
C GLY A 224 -10.26 11.78 -19.32
N ALA A 225 -9.64 11.42 -18.19
CA ALA A 225 -9.92 12.05 -16.90
C ALA A 225 -9.49 13.54 -16.91
N THR A 226 -10.41 14.42 -16.50
CA THR A 226 -10.17 15.87 -16.31
C THR A 226 -10.02 16.24 -14.84
N PHE A 227 -10.35 15.31 -13.94
CA PHE A 227 -10.16 15.43 -12.50
C PHE A 227 -9.59 14.11 -11.96
N VAL A 228 -8.44 14.17 -11.30
CA VAL A 228 -7.75 12.99 -10.77
C VAL A 228 -7.48 13.18 -9.28
N VAL A 229 -7.95 12.23 -8.47
CA VAL A 229 -7.58 12.12 -7.06
C VAL A 229 -6.53 11.02 -6.93
N VAL A 230 -5.37 11.39 -6.42
CA VAL A 230 -4.24 10.49 -6.18
C VAL A 230 -4.10 10.25 -4.68
N VAL A 231 -4.20 9.01 -4.24
CA VAL A 231 -3.89 8.60 -2.86
C VAL A 231 -2.57 7.83 -2.89
N ASN A 232 -1.53 8.37 -2.26
CA ASN A 232 -0.21 7.74 -2.16
C ASN A 232 0.18 7.53 -0.71
N PRO A 233 0.00 6.33 -0.14
CA PRO A 233 0.39 6.05 1.23
C PRO A 233 1.89 5.81 1.41
N LEU A 234 2.67 5.72 0.33
CA LEU A 234 4.08 5.35 0.36
C LEU A 234 4.98 6.59 0.54
N VAL A 235 5.04 7.09 1.76
CA VAL A 235 5.87 8.23 2.14
C VAL A 235 7.07 7.77 2.97
N PRO A 236 8.30 8.27 2.70
CA PRO A 236 9.47 7.99 3.54
C PRO A 236 9.31 8.63 4.90
N TYR A 237 9.86 8.00 5.92
CA TYR A 237 9.87 8.56 7.25
C TYR A 237 10.98 9.59 7.42
N VAL A 238 10.62 10.76 7.94
CA VAL A 238 11.56 11.80 8.33
C VAL A 238 11.73 11.76 9.86
N ASN A 239 12.85 11.21 10.32
CA ASN A 239 13.19 11.19 11.74
C ASN A 239 13.99 12.45 12.10
N ASP A 240 13.46 13.28 12.96
CA ASP A 240 14.14 14.49 13.51
C ASP A 240 15.19 14.17 14.58
N PHE A 241 15.53 12.90 14.78
CA PHE A 241 16.47 12.36 15.75
C PHE A 241 16.09 12.56 17.23
N GLN A 242 14.94 13.13 17.52
CA GLN A 242 14.43 13.28 18.89
C GLN A 242 13.52 12.12 19.28
N LYS A 243 12.95 11.44 18.31
CA LYS A 243 12.01 10.33 18.50
C LYS A 243 12.72 8.99 18.54
N VAL A 244 12.22 8.11 19.38
CA VAL A 244 12.73 6.75 19.55
C VAL A 244 11.82 5.79 18.82
N ILE A 245 12.36 5.07 17.84
CA ILE A 245 11.65 4.18 16.94
C ILE A 245 11.59 2.78 17.55
N PRO A 246 10.41 2.16 17.73
CA PRO A 246 10.31 0.77 18.14
C PRO A 246 10.74 -0.18 17.02
N THR A 247 11.45 -1.24 17.38
CA THR A 247 11.81 -2.33 16.46
C THR A 247 10.86 -3.52 16.59
N MET A 248 10.85 -4.40 15.62
CA MET A 248 10.06 -5.64 15.66
C MET A 248 10.32 -6.52 16.90
N LEU A 249 11.51 -6.44 17.49
CA LEU A 249 11.88 -7.21 18.69
C LEU A 249 11.63 -6.44 20.00
N GLY A 250 10.93 -5.29 19.94
CA GLY A 250 10.56 -4.49 21.11
C GLY A 250 11.68 -3.61 21.65
N SER A 251 12.89 -3.62 21.06
CA SER A 251 13.93 -2.64 21.37
C SER A 251 13.56 -1.27 20.78
N ARG A 252 14.16 -0.22 21.31
CA ARG A 252 13.96 1.14 20.82
C ARG A 252 15.26 1.69 20.25
N VAL A 253 15.22 2.20 19.03
CA VAL A 253 16.39 2.76 18.34
C VAL A 253 16.14 4.21 17.95
N ARG A 254 17.19 4.97 17.72
CA ARG A 254 17.09 6.38 17.34
C ARG A 254 17.31 6.63 15.85
N ARG A 255 17.84 5.66 15.13
CA ARG A 255 18.17 5.79 13.71
C ARG A 255 17.54 4.65 12.91
N VAL A 256 17.08 4.96 11.72
CA VAL A 256 16.56 3.95 10.78
C VAL A 256 17.63 2.88 10.48
N ALA A 257 18.90 3.27 10.45
CA ALA A 257 20.01 2.33 10.24
C ALA A 257 20.09 1.21 11.30
N ASP A 258 19.67 1.50 12.53
CA ASP A 258 19.70 0.54 13.64
C ASP A 258 18.54 -0.47 13.57
N MET A 259 17.60 -0.29 12.64
CA MET A 259 16.47 -1.22 12.40
C MET A 259 16.85 -2.42 11.52
N GLY A 260 18.07 -2.42 10.98
CA GLY A 260 18.60 -3.52 10.16
C GLY A 260 18.28 -3.45 8.68
N PHE A 261 18.89 -4.37 7.93
CA PHE A 261 18.89 -4.41 6.47
C PHE A 261 17.51 -4.30 5.80
N PRO A 262 16.45 -5.02 6.24
CA PRO A 262 15.15 -4.95 5.58
C PRO A 262 14.53 -3.55 5.65
N GLN A 263 14.65 -2.87 6.78
CA GLN A 263 14.10 -1.53 6.97
C GLN A 263 14.88 -0.46 6.21
N ILE A 264 16.21 -0.60 6.13
CA ILE A 264 17.04 0.28 5.30
C ILE A 264 16.62 0.14 3.83
N GLY A 265 16.48 -1.08 3.33
CA GLY A 265 16.04 -1.35 1.97
C GLY A 265 14.64 -0.76 1.69
N TYR A 266 13.70 -0.96 2.61
CA TYR A 266 12.36 -0.43 2.47
C TYR A 266 12.31 1.11 2.52
N GLN A 267 13.05 1.73 3.43
CA GLN A 267 13.17 3.19 3.49
C GLN A 267 13.80 3.75 2.21
N SER A 268 14.82 3.08 1.68
CA SER A 268 15.46 3.48 0.40
C SER A 268 14.47 3.40 -0.77
N PHE A 269 13.67 2.33 -0.83
CA PHE A 269 12.60 2.21 -1.82
C PHE A 269 11.57 3.34 -1.69
N LYS A 270 11.11 3.64 -0.47
CA LYS A 270 10.19 4.76 -0.21
C LYS A 270 10.78 6.10 -0.67
N LEU A 271 12.07 6.36 -0.38
CA LEU A 271 12.76 7.57 -0.80
C LEU A 271 12.76 7.73 -2.33
N LEU A 272 13.11 6.67 -3.06
CA LEU A 272 13.14 6.69 -4.53
C LEU A 272 11.73 6.89 -5.12
N ALA A 273 10.73 6.20 -4.59
CA ALA A 273 9.36 6.32 -5.04
C ALA A 273 8.80 7.73 -4.79
N HIS A 274 9.03 8.27 -3.59
CA HIS A 274 8.59 9.61 -3.21
C HIS A 274 9.27 10.71 -4.03
N GLN A 275 10.57 10.61 -4.28
CA GLN A 275 11.28 11.56 -5.12
C GLN A 275 10.74 11.58 -6.55
N ARG A 276 10.49 10.41 -7.14
CA ARG A 276 9.89 10.31 -8.49
C ARG A 276 8.50 10.94 -8.55
N LEU A 277 7.67 10.67 -7.53
CA LEU A 277 6.33 11.25 -7.46
C LEU A 277 6.41 12.78 -7.36
N HIS A 278 7.19 13.30 -6.42
CA HIS A 278 7.27 14.75 -6.21
C HIS A 278 7.97 15.48 -7.35
N GLU A 279 8.83 14.83 -8.10
CA GLU A 279 9.33 15.35 -9.37
C GLU A 279 8.21 15.44 -10.41
N ALA A 280 7.39 14.39 -10.54
CA ALA A 280 6.23 14.42 -11.43
C ALA A 280 5.20 15.48 -11.02
N VAL A 281 4.89 15.61 -9.72
CA VAL A 281 3.96 16.60 -9.17
C VAL A 281 4.31 18.02 -9.60
N ARG A 282 5.59 18.38 -9.58
CA ARG A 282 6.07 19.71 -9.99
C ARG A 282 5.77 20.07 -11.45
N HIS A 283 5.57 19.04 -12.27
CA HIS A 283 5.34 19.21 -13.71
C HIS A 283 3.92 18.87 -14.15
N TRP A 284 3.02 18.49 -13.23
CA TRP A 284 1.66 18.06 -13.61
C TRP A 284 0.87 19.16 -14.32
N GLU A 285 0.91 20.41 -13.84
CA GLU A 285 0.20 21.52 -14.46
C GLU A 285 0.69 21.81 -15.89
N GLU A 286 2.00 21.69 -16.11
CA GLU A 286 2.61 21.87 -17.44
C GLU A 286 2.31 20.69 -18.36
N LYS A 287 2.40 19.47 -17.83
CA LYS A 287 2.25 18.23 -18.59
C LYS A 287 0.80 17.89 -18.92
N TYR A 288 -0.12 18.26 -18.02
CA TYR A 288 -1.56 17.97 -18.15
C TYR A 288 -2.41 19.21 -18.04
N PRO A 289 -2.31 20.16 -19.00
CA PRO A 289 -3.04 21.42 -18.94
C PRO A 289 -4.55 21.17 -18.95
N GLY A 290 -5.26 21.80 -18.01
CA GLY A 290 -6.72 21.64 -17.87
C GLY A 290 -7.18 20.41 -17.09
N VAL A 291 -6.26 19.63 -16.53
CA VAL A 291 -6.58 18.52 -15.62
C VAL A 291 -6.34 18.96 -14.17
N ASP A 292 -7.36 18.87 -13.34
CA ASP A 292 -7.24 19.10 -11.91
C ASP A 292 -6.73 17.82 -11.22
N ILE A 293 -5.61 17.92 -10.48
CA ILE A 293 -5.02 16.77 -9.77
C ILE A 293 -4.89 17.10 -8.29
N ILE A 294 -5.46 16.26 -7.44
CA ILE A 294 -5.36 16.32 -5.98
C ILE A 294 -4.52 15.16 -5.49
N LEU A 295 -3.44 15.47 -4.76
CA LEU A 295 -2.58 14.48 -4.12
C LEU A 295 -2.89 14.40 -2.62
N ILE A 296 -3.16 13.19 -2.15
CA ILE A 296 -3.40 12.84 -0.75
C ILE A 296 -2.29 11.89 -0.29
N GLU A 297 -1.52 12.33 0.71
CA GLU A 297 -0.41 11.57 1.30
C GLU A 297 -0.42 11.70 2.82
N PRO A 298 0.07 10.68 3.58
CA PRO A 298 0.39 10.85 4.99
C PRO A 298 1.48 11.90 5.18
N ASP A 299 1.57 12.46 6.39
CA ASP A 299 2.67 13.37 6.70
C ASP A 299 3.99 12.58 6.82
N PRO A 300 5.13 13.18 6.42
CA PRO A 300 6.44 12.52 6.55
C PRO A 300 6.81 12.15 8.00
N ASN A 301 6.18 12.82 8.98
CA ASN A 301 6.36 12.57 10.42
C ASN A 301 5.28 11.65 11.01
N ASP A 302 4.52 10.96 10.16
CA ASP A 302 3.46 10.06 10.59
C ASP A 302 4.05 8.79 11.22
N GLU A 303 4.11 8.79 12.56
CA GLU A 303 4.69 7.69 13.33
C GLU A 303 3.95 6.37 13.10
N LEU A 304 2.61 6.39 13.04
CA LEU A 304 1.84 5.17 12.89
C LEU A 304 2.12 4.49 11.54
N MET A 305 2.17 5.28 10.47
CA MET A 305 2.49 4.76 9.12
C MET A 305 3.94 4.27 9.01
N PHE A 306 4.86 4.82 9.81
CA PHE A 306 6.24 4.38 9.83
C PHE A 306 6.49 3.17 10.74
N GLU A 307 5.97 3.20 11.98
CA GLU A 307 6.14 2.15 12.97
C GLU A 307 5.51 0.82 12.55
N THR A 308 4.54 0.89 11.62
CA THR A 308 3.83 -0.28 11.16
C THR A 308 4.58 -0.92 9.99
N HIS A 309 4.95 -2.18 10.14
CA HIS A 309 5.59 -2.94 9.07
C HIS A 309 4.62 -3.08 7.89
N ILE A 310 5.15 -3.01 6.67
CA ILE A 310 4.39 -3.10 5.39
C ILE A 310 3.41 -4.29 5.32
N LEU A 311 3.69 -5.36 6.06
CA LEU A 311 2.89 -6.57 6.15
C LEU A 311 2.18 -6.71 7.51
N ASP A 312 2.16 -5.67 8.36
CA ASP A 312 1.53 -5.78 9.67
C ASP A 312 0.01 -5.69 9.56
N PHE A 313 -0.61 -6.85 9.61
CA PHE A 313 -2.05 -6.98 9.57
C PHE A 313 -2.73 -6.68 10.93
N ASN A 314 -1.98 -6.70 12.03
CA ASN A 314 -2.57 -6.54 13.37
C ASN A 314 -3.05 -5.12 13.62
N LYS A 315 -2.34 -4.12 13.10
CA LYS A 315 -2.68 -2.70 13.24
C LYS A 315 -3.65 -2.19 12.16
N ARG A 316 -4.20 -3.06 11.31
CA ARG A 316 -5.04 -2.66 10.17
C ARG A 316 -6.23 -1.75 10.55
N VAL A 317 -6.87 -2.01 11.68
CA VAL A 317 -8.03 -1.20 12.14
C VAL A 317 -7.58 0.20 12.53
N ASP A 318 -6.46 0.30 13.26
CA ASP A 318 -5.89 1.59 13.67
C ASP A 318 -5.43 2.40 12.45
N ILE A 319 -4.81 1.74 11.47
CA ILE A 319 -4.36 2.38 10.22
C ILE A 319 -5.54 2.85 9.37
N ALA A 320 -6.59 2.03 9.23
CA ALA A 320 -7.77 2.43 8.48
C ALA A 320 -8.47 3.64 9.12
N ARG A 321 -8.57 3.63 10.44
CA ARG A 321 -9.08 4.77 11.21
C ARG A 321 -8.19 5.99 11.03
N HIS A 322 -6.88 5.82 11.15
CA HIS A 322 -5.90 6.87 10.99
C HIS A 322 -5.95 7.49 9.57
N GLY A 323 -6.04 6.66 8.52
CA GLY A 323 -6.22 7.14 7.15
C GLY A 323 -7.48 7.98 6.99
N PHE A 324 -8.61 7.53 7.57
CA PHE A 324 -9.84 8.31 7.57
C PHE A 324 -9.71 9.64 8.34
N GLU A 325 -9.10 9.62 9.52
CA GLU A 325 -8.93 10.82 10.37
C GLU A 325 -7.96 11.82 9.74
N SER A 326 -6.76 11.38 9.35
CA SER A 326 -5.72 12.26 8.79
C SER A 326 -6.15 12.89 7.46
N VAL A 327 -6.77 12.10 6.58
CA VAL A 327 -7.28 12.62 5.31
C VAL A 327 -8.45 13.57 5.54
N THR A 328 -9.40 13.27 6.46
CA THR A 328 -10.49 14.20 6.78
C THR A 328 -9.97 15.54 7.30
N LEU A 329 -8.92 15.54 8.12
CA LEU A 329 -8.28 16.78 8.60
C LEU A 329 -7.64 17.56 7.45
N LYS A 330 -6.89 16.91 6.57
CA LYS A 330 -6.31 17.55 5.36
C LYS A 330 -7.38 18.14 4.44
N LEU A 331 -8.47 17.40 4.20
CA LEU A 331 -9.60 17.90 3.41
C LEU A 331 -10.30 19.11 4.09
N ALA A 332 -10.27 19.16 5.42
CA ALA A 332 -10.80 20.30 6.17
C ALA A 332 -9.90 21.55 6.08
N GLU A 333 -8.59 21.37 6.15
CA GLU A 333 -7.59 22.42 6.03
C GLU A 333 -7.64 23.09 4.64
N ASP A 334 -7.72 22.29 3.57
CA ASP A 334 -7.75 22.73 2.18
C ASP A 334 -9.17 22.91 1.61
N TYR A 335 -10.19 23.00 2.49
CA TYR A 335 -11.60 22.89 2.09
C TYR A 335 -12.01 23.85 0.98
N GLU A 336 -11.62 25.13 1.03
CA GLU A 336 -12.04 26.13 0.03
C GLU A 336 -11.46 25.81 -1.36
N ARG A 337 -10.19 25.43 -1.44
CA ARG A 337 -9.55 24.98 -2.68
C ARG A 337 -10.25 23.74 -3.24
N LEU A 338 -10.52 22.75 -2.38
CA LEU A 338 -11.18 21.51 -2.79
C LEU A 338 -12.60 21.79 -3.29
N ARG A 339 -13.34 22.68 -2.62
CA ARG A 339 -14.69 23.09 -3.04
C ARG A 339 -14.68 23.70 -4.43
N GLU A 340 -13.72 24.57 -4.74
CA GLU A 340 -13.57 25.19 -6.05
C GLU A 340 -13.25 24.17 -7.14
N VAL A 341 -12.31 23.25 -6.86
CA VAL A 341 -11.97 22.15 -7.77
C VAL A 341 -13.18 21.24 -7.99
N CYS A 342 -13.80 20.75 -6.93
CA CYS A 342 -14.95 19.85 -7.01
C CYS A 342 -16.13 20.50 -7.77
N ALA A 343 -16.39 21.82 -7.56
CA ALA A 343 -17.45 22.55 -8.24
C ALA A 343 -17.24 22.61 -9.76
N ARG A 344 -15.99 22.73 -10.25
CA ARG A 344 -15.69 22.67 -11.69
C ARG A 344 -16.09 21.35 -12.33
N HIS A 345 -16.10 20.27 -11.53
CA HIS A 345 -16.45 18.93 -11.97
C HIS A 345 -17.84 18.47 -11.53
N GLY A 346 -18.70 19.42 -11.10
CA GLY A 346 -20.07 19.14 -10.70
C GLY A 346 -20.22 18.30 -9.42
N ILE A 347 -19.17 18.27 -8.57
CA ILE A 347 -19.16 17.56 -7.31
C ILE A 347 -19.50 18.54 -6.19
N GLU A 348 -20.59 18.27 -5.49
CA GLU A 348 -20.99 19.03 -4.32
C GLU A 348 -20.27 18.52 -3.08
N VAL A 349 -19.72 19.43 -2.27
CA VAL A 349 -18.99 19.09 -1.04
C VAL A 349 -19.60 19.77 0.18
N SER A 350 -19.54 19.11 1.35
CA SER A 350 -20.18 19.57 2.57
C SER A 350 -19.19 19.89 3.69
N ALA A 351 -18.96 21.19 3.93
CA ALA A 351 -18.21 21.65 5.10
C ALA A 351 -18.83 21.19 6.44
N THR A 352 -20.15 21.10 6.51
CA THR A 352 -20.86 20.71 7.75
C THR A 352 -20.55 19.25 8.13
N ARG A 353 -20.50 18.33 7.14
CA ARG A 353 -20.16 16.93 7.39
C ARG A 353 -18.72 16.81 7.89
N VAL A 354 -17.79 17.48 7.23
CA VAL A 354 -16.36 17.46 7.59
C VAL A 354 -16.17 18.05 9.00
N ARG A 355 -16.70 19.26 9.26
CA ARG A 355 -16.57 19.92 10.58
C ARG A 355 -17.15 19.07 11.72
N LYS A 356 -18.27 18.39 11.50
CA LYS A 356 -18.88 17.52 12.51
C LYS A 356 -17.94 16.36 12.89
N VAL A 357 -17.27 15.78 11.91
CA VAL A 357 -16.34 14.67 12.12
C VAL A 357 -15.06 15.17 12.77
N VAL A 358 -14.49 16.28 12.31
CA VAL A 358 -13.30 16.92 12.91
C VAL A 358 -13.54 17.23 14.39
N LYS A 359 -14.67 17.86 14.71
CA LYS A 359 -15.04 18.17 16.10
C LYS A 359 -15.12 16.91 16.97
N ARG A 360 -15.68 15.82 16.45
CA ARG A 360 -15.71 14.54 17.14
C ARG A 360 -14.30 13.99 17.42
N PHE A 361 -13.39 14.10 16.48
CA PHE A 361 -11.99 13.68 16.68
C PHE A 361 -11.29 14.50 17.77
N GLU A 362 -11.52 15.82 17.80
CA GLU A 362 -11.00 16.70 18.83
C GLU A 362 -11.52 16.29 20.22
N GLU A 363 -12.83 16.08 20.36
CA GLU A 363 -13.47 15.63 21.60
C GLU A 363 -12.93 14.26 22.07
N GLU A 364 -12.73 13.30 21.16
CA GLU A 364 -12.17 11.99 21.48
C GLU A 364 -10.69 12.10 21.93
N ARG A 365 -9.89 12.97 21.29
CA ARG A 365 -8.49 13.24 21.67
C ARG A 365 -8.41 13.90 23.05
N GLU A 366 -9.25 14.88 23.34
CA GLU A 366 -9.30 15.55 24.63
C GLU A 366 -9.71 14.59 25.76
N SER A 367 -10.70 13.75 25.53
CA SER A 367 -11.13 12.74 26.50
C SER A 367 -10.04 11.72 26.77
N THR A 368 -9.33 11.24 25.73
CA THR A 368 -8.21 10.30 25.85
C THR A 368 -7.06 10.93 26.63
N ALA A 369 -6.71 12.20 26.37
CA ALA A 369 -5.67 12.92 27.07
C ALA A 369 -6.06 13.16 28.55
N ALA A 370 -7.34 13.41 28.84
CA ALA A 370 -7.84 13.53 30.20
C ALA A 370 -7.73 12.19 30.96
N TRP A 371 -8.13 11.08 30.32
CA TRP A 371 -7.99 9.74 30.90
C TRP A 371 -6.55 9.34 31.18
N ARG A 372 -5.62 9.64 30.26
CA ARG A 372 -4.17 9.41 30.48
C ARG A 372 -3.67 10.17 31.70
N ARG A 373 -4.01 11.44 31.83
CA ARG A 373 -3.64 12.26 33.02
C ARG A 373 -4.18 11.67 34.32
N ILE A 374 -5.43 11.22 34.34
CA ILE A 374 -6.05 10.56 35.50
C ILE A 374 -5.30 9.27 35.85
N LEU A 375 -4.99 8.42 34.86
CA LEU A 375 -4.25 7.19 35.07
C LEU A 375 -2.85 7.45 35.60
N GLU A 376 -2.12 8.41 35.05
CA GLU A 376 -0.78 8.80 35.52
C GLU A 376 -0.81 9.30 36.95
N GLN A 377 -1.78 10.13 37.31
CA GLN A 377 -1.98 10.62 38.68
C GLN A 377 -2.31 9.49 39.64
N THR A 378 -3.19 8.59 39.25
CA THR A 378 -3.61 7.44 40.08
C THR A 378 -2.45 6.45 40.27
N THR A 379 -1.72 6.13 39.19
CA THR A 379 -0.57 5.24 39.25
C THR A 379 0.56 5.85 40.08
N GLY A 380 0.83 7.13 39.92
CA GLY A 380 1.81 7.85 40.72
C GLY A 380 1.44 7.95 42.21
N ALA A 381 0.14 8.01 42.55
CA ALA A 381 -0.33 7.96 43.92
C ALA A 381 -0.18 6.55 44.53
N LEU A 382 -0.50 5.50 43.78
CA LEU A 382 -0.34 4.11 44.22
C LEU A 382 1.16 3.74 44.44
N LEU A 383 2.04 4.14 43.55
CA LEU A 383 3.48 3.90 43.69
C LEU A 383 4.07 4.60 44.93
N ARG A 384 3.62 5.80 45.24
CA ARG A 384 4.01 6.51 46.48
C ARG A 384 3.50 5.82 47.75
N GLN A 385 2.30 5.25 47.73
CA GLN A 385 1.74 4.48 48.85
C GLN A 385 2.43 3.13 49.05
N SER A 386 2.95 2.51 47.98
CA SER A 386 3.65 1.21 48.02
C SER A 386 5.15 1.33 48.46
N GLY A 387 5.66 2.53 48.66
CA GLY A 387 7.06 2.75 49.10
C GLY A 387 8.11 2.42 48.02
N GLN A 388 7.70 2.33 46.77
CA GLN A 388 8.58 2.07 45.62
C GLN A 388 8.76 3.34 44.76
N ALA A 389 9.15 4.43 45.37
CA ALA A 389 9.58 5.65 44.71
C ALA A 389 11.09 5.85 44.89
#